data_04c2d6049646289d4c038c48fcb0ba99
#
_entry.id   04c2d6049646289d4c038c48fcb0ba99
#
_cell.length_a   1.000
_cell.length_b   1.000
_cell.length_c   1.000
_cell.angle_alpha   90.00
_cell.angle_beta   90.00
_cell.angle_gamma   90.00
#
_symmetry.space_group_name_H-M   'P 1'
#
loop_
_entity.id
_entity.type
_entity.pdbx_description
1 polymer ?
#
loop_
_entity_poly.entity_id
_entity_poly.type
_entity_poly.pdbx_seq_one_letter_code
_entity_poly.pdbx_strand_id
1 'polypeptide(L)'
;YTKQAKLPASVRGTFLGLTRMIPYWKELGINAVELMPAYEFEEISAARQEEGLVALRSKETRINYWGYTSGYYFAPKSSYCATRDPEKEFREMIKAFHSAGIACIMEMYFPENIGTFTALQALQFWKRHYHVDGFHVLGEGVSPEILMRDGVLAGTKILASGMDTERFYRGKIPPHRCFGEYNLGFLQDMRRFLKSDEDMVPAVQYRIRRNPDDHGVVNYITCQDGFTLNDLVSYNYKHNEANGENNEDGSCYNYSWNCGVEGPSRKLALRQMRERQMRAAFAMMLLSQGTPMLYGGDEIGNSQDGNNNAYCQDNPTGWINWKEMKRNASLLAFVKKAIAFRKAHPVLHTGNSMKEADYLGKGFPDLSFHGERAWFSNLENTSRMLGMMLCGEYSPEENGKKDDFIYVGYNFHWEPRNMALPNLPEGMKWKKVMDTEDLSCDGFYGEEGEIC
;
A
#
# COMPACT_ATOMS: atom_id res chain seq x y z
N TYR A 1 2.32 2.24 15.73
CA TYR A 1 1.37 3.20 15.15
C TYR A 1 0.95 4.29 16.14
N THR A 2 0.43 3.95 17.33
CA THR A 2 -0.15 4.91 18.28
C THR A 2 0.80 5.42 19.37
N LYS A 3 2.06 5.04 19.40
CA LYS A 3 3.03 5.41 20.47
C LYS A 3 3.14 6.93 20.71
N GLN A 4 3.15 7.73 19.62
CA GLN A 4 3.18 9.19 19.69
C GLN A 4 1.82 9.85 19.38
N ALA A 5 0.76 9.07 19.20
CA ALA A 5 -0.57 9.61 18.97
C ALA A 5 -1.07 10.42 20.19
N LYS A 6 -1.97 11.37 19.93
CA LYS A 6 -2.57 12.21 20.97
C LYS A 6 -3.64 11.45 21.76
N LEU A 7 -3.22 10.38 22.41
CA LEU A 7 -4.02 9.47 23.20
C LEU A 7 -3.54 9.41 24.65
N PRO A 8 -4.37 8.94 25.61
CA PRO A 8 -3.90 8.64 26.97
C PRO A 8 -2.73 7.66 26.94
N ALA A 9 -1.73 7.88 27.79
CA ALA A 9 -0.51 7.06 27.82
C ALA A 9 -0.81 5.56 28.05
N SER A 10 -1.85 5.25 28.81
CA SER A 10 -2.26 3.87 29.14
C SER A 10 -2.75 3.04 27.96
N VAL A 11 -3.09 3.67 26.81
CA VAL A 11 -3.59 2.96 25.62
C VAL A 11 -2.69 3.10 24.41
N ARG A 12 -1.58 3.84 24.50
CA ARG A 12 -0.64 4.00 23.41
C ARG A 12 0.09 2.69 23.12
N GLY A 13 0.19 2.32 21.85
CA GLY A 13 0.85 1.09 21.42
C GLY A 13 0.05 -0.18 21.71
N THR A 14 -1.26 -0.07 21.96
CA THR A 14 -2.10 -1.21 22.30
C THR A 14 -3.27 -1.38 21.31
N PHE A 15 -3.94 -2.54 21.37
CA PHE A 15 -5.16 -2.83 20.60
C PHE A 15 -6.26 -1.79 20.90
N LEU A 16 -6.44 -1.44 22.18
CA LEU A 16 -7.40 -0.41 22.58
C LEU A 16 -7.02 0.97 22.02
N GLY A 17 -5.72 1.26 21.88
CA GLY A 17 -5.25 2.48 21.24
C GLY A 17 -5.64 2.55 19.77
N LEU A 18 -5.66 1.43 19.06
CA LEU A 18 -6.09 1.39 17.65
C LEU A 18 -7.59 1.72 17.49
N THR A 19 -8.43 1.31 18.42
CA THR A 19 -9.87 1.65 18.37
C THR A 19 -10.10 3.16 18.42
N ARG A 20 -9.19 3.91 19.06
CA ARG A 20 -9.24 5.37 19.13
C ARG A 20 -8.85 6.06 17.81
N MET A 21 -8.26 5.32 16.88
CA MET A 21 -7.89 5.83 15.56
C MET A 21 -9.01 5.67 14.52
N ILE A 22 -10.07 4.95 14.82
CA ILE A 22 -11.21 4.72 13.92
C ILE A 22 -11.77 6.02 13.31
N PRO A 23 -12.02 7.11 14.07
CA PRO A 23 -12.50 8.36 13.50
C PRO A 23 -11.55 8.94 12.44
N TYR A 24 -10.24 8.89 12.71
CA TYR A 24 -9.23 9.34 11.75
C TYR A 24 -9.23 8.50 10.46
N TRP A 25 -9.28 7.17 10.57
CA TRP A 25 -9.33 6.29 9.41
C TRP A 25 -10.60 6.47 8.57
N LYS A 26 -11.75 6.72 9.23
CA LYS A 26 -13.00 7.02 8.52
C LYS A 26 -12.91 8.36 7.77
N GLU A 27 -12.33 9.37 8.39
CA GLU A 27 -12.08 10.66 7.76
C GLU A 27 -11.08 10.56 6.60
N LEU A 28 -10.05 9.73 6.74
CA LEU A 28 -9.09 9.42 5.67
C LEU A 28 -9.76 8.63 4.52
N GLY A 29 -10.82 7.89 4.82
CA GLY A 29 -11.55 7.09 3.84
C GLY A 29 -11.13 5.62 3.79
N ILE A 30 -10.45 5.10 4.82
CA ILE A 30 -10.02 3.71 4.92
C ILE A 30 -11.22 2.79 5.21
N ASN A 31 -11.25 1.63 4.57
CA ASN A 31 -12.27 0.59 4.74
C ASN A 31 -11.71 -0.76 5.20
N ALA A 32 -10.39 -0.92 5.24
CA ALA A 32 -9.72 -2.07 5.79
C ALA A 32 -8.42 -1.65 6.48
N VAL A 33 -8.05 -2.36 7.54
CA VAL A 33 -6.78 -2.20 8.25
C VAL A 33 -6.05 -3.53 8.21
N GLU A 34 -4.82 -3.51 7.73
CA GLU A 34 -3.90 -4.63 7.82
C GLU A 34 -2.98 -4.43 9.01
N LEU A 35 -2.94 -5.41 9.89
CA LEU A 35 -2.10 -5.42 11.07
C LEU A 35 -0.88 -6.29 10.82
N MET A 36 0.30 -5.77 11.07
CA MET A 36 1.50 -6.56 11.25
C MET A 36 1.25 -7.65 12.31
N PRO A 37 2.12 -8.68 12.44
CA PRO A 37 1.87 -9.79 13.36
C PRO A 37 1.37 -9.33 14.75
N ALA A 38 0.13 -9.67 15.05
CA ALA A 38 -0.55 -9.30 16.29
C ALA A 38 -0.77 -10.50 17.23
N TYR A 39 -0.25 -11.67 16.85
CA TYR A 39 -0.13 -12.86 17.69
C TYR A 39 1.16 -12.83 18.52
N GLU A 40 1.28 -13.66 19.55
CA GLU A 40 2.53 -13.82 20.29
C GLU A 40 3.63 -14.39 19.38
N PHE A 41 4.83 -13.81 19.48
CA PHE A 41 6.00 -14.23 18.71
C PHE A 41 7.29 -14.07 19.51
N GLU A 42 8.34 -14.73 19.08
CA GLU A 42 9.67 -14.59 19.68
C GLU A 42 10.24 -13.23 19.39
N GLU A 43 10.35 -12.39 20.42
CA GLU A 43 10.93 -11.04 20.30
C GLU A 43 12.45 -11.07 20.26
N ILE A 44 13.05 -12.08 20.85
CA ILE A 44 14.50 -12.25 20.94
C ILE A 44 14.86 -13.45 20.07
N SER A 45 15.49 -13.20 18.93
CA SER A 45 16.10 -14.27 18.16
C SER A 45 17.19 -14.91 19.03
N ALA A 46 17.07 -16.21 19.28
CA ALA A 46 18.19 -16.96 19.83
C ALA A 46 19.37 -16.75 18.88
N ALA A 47 20.46 -16.14 19.36
CA ALA A 47 21.67 -16.00 18.58
C ALA A 47 21.96 -17.36 18.00
N ARG A 48 22.17 -17.45 16.67
CA ARG A 48 22.69 -18.69 16.06
C ARG A 48 23.87 -19.10 16.92
N GLN A 49 23.77 -20.28 17.54
CA GLN A 49 24.88 -20.90 18.22
C GLN A 49 25.93 -21.21 17.14
N GLU A 50 26.74 -20.20 16.80
CA GLU A 50 28.02 -20.50 16.19
C GLU A 50 28.83 -21.20 17.25
N GLU A 51 29.20 -22.44 16.98
CA GLU A 51 30.05 -23.26 17.83
C GLU A 51 31.38 -22.53 18.10
N GLY A 52 31.51 -21.96 19.29
CA GLY A 52 32.74 -21.33 19.73
C GLY A 52 32.55 -20.45 20.96
N LEU A 53 33.19 -20.78 22.05
CA LEU A 53 33.18 -20.13 23.37
C LEU A 53 33.58 -18.63 23.39
N VAL A 54 33.84 -18.00 22.27
CA VAL A 54 34.31 -16.61 22.17
C VAL A 54 33.23 -15.63 21.72
N ALA A 55 32.07 -16.11 21.22
CA ALA A 55 31.00 -15.26 20.68
C ALA A 55 30.08 -14.63 21.75
N LEU A 56 30.27 -14.93 23.03
CA LEU A 56 29.36 -14.52 24.13
C LEU A 56 29.58 -13.10 24.67
N ARG A 57 30.37 -12.25 24.03
CA ARG A 57 30.75 -10.96 24.65
C ARG A 57 30.32 -9.68 23.96
N SER A 58 29.53 -9.63 22.85
CA SER A 58 29.17 -8.33 22.28
C SER A 58 28.04 -8.29 21.26
N LYS A 59 27.01 -9.15 21.30
CA LYS A 59 25.77 -8.79 20.57
C LYS A 59 24.76 -8.38 21.62
N GLU A 60 24.49 -7.08 21.70
CA GLU A 60 23.31 -6.59 22.40
C GLU A 60 22.10 -7.35 21.89
N THR A 61 21.34 -7.94 22.82
CA THR A 61 20.15 -8.68 22.51
C THR A 61 19.13 -7.69 21.96
N ARG A 62 18.81 -7.77 20.67
CA ARG A 62 17.84 -6.88 20.02
C ARG A 62 16.46 -7.48 20.12
N ILE A 63 15.50 -6.63 20.42
CA ILE A 63 14.10 -7.01 20.46
C ILE A 63 13.49 -6.76 19.10
N ASN A 64 12.88 -7.80 18.50
CA ASN A 64 12.12 -7.69 17.28
C ASN A 64 10.68 -7.27 17.59
N TYR A 65 10.25 -6.15 17.06
CA TYR A 65 8.89 -5.63 17.25
C TYR A 65 7.95 -5.90 16.06
N TRP A 66 8.46 -6.46 14.96
CA TRP A 66 7.65 -6.74 13.77
C TRP A 66 6.98 -8.10 13.77
N GLY A 67 7.64 -9.11 14.36
CA GLY A 67 7.06 -10.44 14.53
C GLY A 67 7.21 -11.38 13.34
N TYR A 68 8.12 -11.10 12.37
CA TYR A 68 8.46 -12.05 11.31
C TYR A 68 9.51 -13.05 11.80
N THR A 69 9.13 -13.73 12.87
CA THR A 69 9.92 -14.75 13.57
C THR A 69 9.01 -15.92 13.94
N SER A 70 9.53 -16.91 14.66
CA SER A 70 8.71 -18.00 15.19
C SER A 70 7.57 -17.47 16.07
N GLY A 71 6.37 -17.95 15.85
CA GLY A 71 5.16 -17.47 16.50
C GLY A 71 4.47 -18.48 17.40
N TYR A 72 3.80 -17.99 18.42
CA TYR A 72 2.83 -18.70 19.24
C TYR A 72 1.42 -18.36 18.75
N TYR A 73 1.05 -18.90 17.61
CA TYR A 73 -0.02 -18.46 16.71
C TYR A 73 -1.44 -18.43 17.27
N PHE A 74 -1.67 -18.94 18.49
CA PHE A 74 -3.02 -19.10 19.06
C PHE A 74 -3.32 -18.12 20.22
N ALA A 75 -2.53 -17.06 20.33
CA ALA A 75 -2.72 -16.03 21.35
C ALA A 75 -2.45 -14.63 20.81
N PRO A 76 -3.27 -13.61 21.10
CA PRO A 76 -2.94 -12.21 20.82
C PRO A 76 -1.71 -11.75 21.58
N LYS A 77 -0.93 -10.86 20.97
CA LYS A 77 0.29 -10.31 21.57
C LYS A 77 0.00 -9.59 22.89
N SER A 78 0.48 -10.14 24.00
CA SER A 78 0.20 -9.62 25.33
C SER A 78 0.81 -8.24 25.59
N SER A 79 1.99 -7.96 24.99
CA SER A 79 2.63 -6.64 25.08
C SER A 79 1.87 -5.53 24.33
N TYR A 80 0.90 -5.88 23.48
CA TYR A 80 0.03 -4.93 22.78
C TYR A 80 -1.32 -4.74 23.48
N CYS A 81 -1.44 -5.17 24.73
CA CYS A 81 -2.65 -5.06 25.51
C CYS A 81 -2.53 -3.94 26.57
N ALA A 82 -3.54 -3.09 26.67
CA ALA A 82 -3.64 -2.05 27.70
C ALA A 82 -4.12 -2.62 29.06
N THR A 83 -4.84 -3.72 29.00
CA THR A 83 -5.39 -4.44 30.15
C THR A 83 -4.56 -5.70 30.43
N ARG A 84 -5.04 -6.57 31.33
CA ARG A 84 -4.42 -7.88 31.59
C ARG A 84 -5.10 -9.02 30.81
N ASP A 85 -6.01 -8.69 29.91
CA ASP A 85 -6.80 -9.65 29.13
C ASP A 85 -6.66 -9.36 27.63
N PRO A 86 -5.57 -9.84 26.98
CA PRO A 86 -5.31 -9.59 25.57
C PRO A 86 -6.37 -10.20 24.64
N GLU A 87 -6.98 -11.34 25.01
CA GLU A 87 -8.01 -11.98 24.21
C GLU A 87 -9.27 -11.11 24.13
N LYS A 88 -9.71 -10.61 25.27
CA LYS A 88 -10.86 -9.72 25.35
C LYS A 88 -10.59 -8.41 24.59
N GLU A 89 -9.42 -7.81 24.81
CA GLU A 89 -9.07 -6.53 24.19
C GLU A 89 -8.98 -6.65 22.68
N PHE A 90 -8.37 -7.71 22.16
CA PHE A 90 -8.32 -7.96 20.71
C PHE A 90 -9.73 -8.17 20.12
N ARG A 91 -10.57 -8.94 20.77
CA ARG A 91 -11.97 -9.17 20.35
C ARG A 91 -12.79 -7.87 20.32
N GLU A 92 -12.61 -7.02 21.33
CA GLU A 92 -13.25 -5.71 21.38
C GLU A 92 -12.76 -4.77 20.27
N MET A 93 -11.47 -4.83 19.95
CA MET A 93 -10.90 -4.09 18.81
C MET A 93 -11.54 -4.51 17.48
N ILE A 94 -11.59 -5.80 17.18
CA ILE A 94 -12.23 -6.30 15.95
C ILE A 94 -13.70 -5.89 15.89
N LYS A 95 -14.44 -6.04 17.00
CA LYS A 95 -15.83 -5.60 17.07
C LYS A 95 -16.00 -4.10 16.80
N ALA A 96 -15.09 -3.27 17.29
CA ALA A 96 -15.11 -1.84 17.04
C ALA A 96 -14.83 -1.52 15.56
N PHE A 97 -13.89 -2.22 14.94
CA PHE A 97 -13.61 -2.08 13.49
C PHE A 97 -14.84 -2.43 12.66
N HIS A 98 -15.45 -3.60 12.89
CA HIS A 98 -16.65 -4.03 12.18
C HIS A 98 -17.82 -3.07 12.39
N SER A 99 -18.03 -2.57 13.61
CA SER A 99 -19.07 -1.57 13.89
C SER A 99 -18.85 -0.26 13.14
N ALA A 100 -17.62 0.03 12.74
CA ALA A 100 -17.25 1.19 11.95
C ALA A 100 -17.24 0.93 10.44
N GLY A 101 -17.51 -0.32 9.99
CA GLY A 101 -17.42 -0.73 8.60
C GLY A 101 -15.97 -0.89 8.12
N ILE A 102 -15.04 -1.22 9.02
CA ILE A 102 -13.63 -1.43 8.72
C ILE A 102 -13.32 -2.92 8.86
N ALA A 103 -12.81 -3.53 7.79
CA ALA A 103 -12.33 -4.91 7.81
C ALA A 103 -10.95 -4.98 8.47
N CYS A 104 -10.64 -6.12 9.10
CA CYS A 104 -9.34 -6.41 9.69
C CYS A 104 -8.65 -7.55 8.93
N ILE A 105 -7.47 -7.25 8.39
CA ILE A 105 -6.56 -8.23 7.81
C ILE A 105 -5.39 -8.38 8.76
N MET A 106 -4.89 -9.58 8.96
CA MET A 106 -3.76 -9.84 9.84
C MET A 106 -2.63 -10.53 9.09
N GLU A 107 -1.43 -10.00 9.21
CA GLU A 107 -0.24 -10.65 8.70
C GLU A 107 0.11 -11.86 9.56
N MET A 108 0.39 -12.97 8.88
CA MET A 108 0.75 -14.25 9.48
C MET A 108 2.03 -14.76 8.84
N TYR A 109 3.12 -14.72 9.58
CA TYR A 109 4.41 -15.21 9.11
C TYR A 109 4.61 -16.68 9.54
N PHE A 110 4.81 -17.55 8.57
CA PHE A 110 5.04 -18.97 8.77
C PHE A 110 6.42 -19.36 8.23
N PRO A 111 7.44 -19.50 9.09
CA PRO A 111 8.75 -19.99 8.65
C PRO A 111 8.66 -21.42 8.12
N GLU A 112 9.64 -21.84 7.34
CA GLU A 112 9.68 -23.14 6.63
C GLU A 112 9.45 -24.36 7.54
N ASN A 113 9.89 -24.27 8.80
CA ASN A 113 9.75 -25.36 9.78
C ASN A 113 8.35 -25.52 10.37
N ILE A 114 7.40 -24.63 10.05
CA ILE A 114 6.00 -24.75 10.48
C ILE A 114 5.26 -25.69 9.54
N GLY A 115 4.67 -26.73 10.10
CA GLY A 115 3.86 -27.65 9.31
C GLY A 115 2.57 -26.98 8.82
N THR A 116 2.18 -27.26 7.58
CA THR A 116 0.95 -26.74 6.95
C THR A 116 -0.29 -26.88 7.81
N PHE A 117 -0.40 -27.99 8.57
CA PHE A 117 -1.54 -28.24 9.46
C PHE A 117 -1.60 -27.21 10.60
N THR A 118 -0.47 -26.86 11.20
CA THR A 118 -0.40 -25.84 12.26
C THR A 118 -0.78 -24.46 11.70
N ALA A 119 -0.27 -24.08 10.54
CA ALA A 119 -0.63 -22.81 9.88
C ALA A 119 -2.13 -22.75 9.59
N LEU A 120 -2.70 -23.84 9.03
CA LEU A 120 -4.14 -23.90 8.75
C LEU A 120 -4.98 -23.76 10.02
N GLN A 121 -4.62 -24.48 11.09
CA GLN A 121 -5.30 -24.38 12.38
C GLN A 121 -5.21 -22.97 12.97
N ALA A 122 -4.06 -22.31 12.84
CA ALA A 122 -3.89 -20.94 13.32
C ALA A 122 -4.85 -19.99 12.59
N LEU A 123 -4.93 -20.01 11.25
CA LEU A 123 -5.86 -19.16 10.51
C LEU A 123 -7.32 -19.47 10.85
N GLN A 124 -7.68 -20.75 10.97
CA GLN A 124 -9.02 -21.15 11.40
C GLN A 124 -9.35 -20.64 12.80
N PHE A 125 -8.38 -20.66 13.74
CA PHE A 125 -8.53 -20.13 15.09
C PHE A 125 -8.86 -18.64 15.05
N TRP A 126 -8.07 -17.80 14.37
CA TRP A 126 -8.30 -16.37 14.28
C TRP A 126 -9.62 -16.03 13.57
N LYS A 127 -9.98 -16.78 12.53
CA LYS A 127 -11.28 -16.65 11.86
C LYS A 127 -12.45 -16.94 12.76
N ARG A 128 -12.41 -18.05 13.53
CA ARG A 128 -13.52 -18.50 14.36
C ARG A 128 -13.67 -17.73 15.65
N HIS A 129 -12.55 -17.41 16.32
CA HIS A 129 -12.56 -16.81 17.66
C HIS A 129 -12.58 -15.28 17.65
N TYR A 130 -12.01 -14.67 16.62
CA TYR A 130 -11.87 -13.22 16.54
C TYR A 130 -12.57 -12.61 15.34
N HIS A 131 -13.04 -13.41 14.38
CA HIS A 131 -13.70 -12.94 13.17
C HIS A 131 -12.80 -12.03 12.29
N VAL A 132 -11.52 -12.34 12.21
CA VAL A 132 -10.59 -11.67 11.29
C VAL A 132 -11.07 -11.89 9.85
N ASP A 133 -11.10 -10.84 9.02
CA ASP A 133 -11.68 -10.84 7.68
C ASP A 133 -10.75 -11.42 6.61
N GLY A 134 -9.45 -11.33 6.84
CA GLY A 134 -8.45 -11.83 5.93
C GLY A 134 -7.08 -12.01 6.56
N PHE A 135 -6.22 -12.71 5.85
CA PHE A 135 -4.85 -12.97 6.27
C PHE A 135 -3.89 -12.65 5.14
N HIS A 136 -2.83 -11.91 5.44
CA HIS A 136 -1.67 -11.79 4.59
C HIS A 136 -0.65 -12.83 5.03
N VAL A 137 -0.46 -13.85 4.21
CA VAL A 137 0.39 -15.01 4.52
C VAL A 137 1.79 -14.74 3.99
N LEU A 138 2.75 -14.78 4.89
CA LEU A 138 4.15 -14.52 4.66
C LEU A 138 5.00 -15.72 5.06
N GLY A 139 6.20 -15.80 4.49
CA GLY A 139 7.12 -16.94 4.73
C GLY A 139 6.81 -18.16 3.83
N GLU A 140 7.67 -19.15 3.90
CA GLU A 140 7.66 -20.32 3.00
C GLU A 140 7.00 -21.57 3.61
N GLY A 141 6.51 -21.46 4.86
CA GLY A 141 5.98 -22.60 5.61
C GLY A 141 4.63 -23.13 5.10
N VAL A 142 3.91 -22.38 4.29
CA VAL A 142 2.62 -22.82 3.77
C VAL A 142 2.29 -22.18 2.42
N SER A 143 1.71 -22.99 1.52
CA SER A 143 1.26 -22.55 0.21
C SER A 143 -0.15 -21.95 0.28
N PRO A 144 -0.40 -20.80 -0.35
CA PRO A 144 -1.73 -20.18 -0.43
C PRO A 144 -2.80 -21.11 -1.00
N GLU A 145 -2.44 -22.00 -1.95
CA GLU A 145 -3.36 -22.95 -2.58
C GLU A 145 -3.98 -23.93 -1.58
N ILE A 146 -3.23 -24.31 -0.55
CA ILE A 146 -3.75 -25.20 0.50
C ILE A 146 -4.77 -24.46 1.35
N LEU A 147 -4.47 -23.22 1.72
CA LEU A 147 -5.37 -22.37 2.50
C LEU A 147 -6.67 -22.09 1.77
N MET A 148 -6.59 -21.81 0.48
CA MET A 148 -7.73 -21.51 -0.38
C MET A 148 -8.68 -22.70 -0.57
N ARG A 149 -8.23 -23.94 -0.28
CA ARG A 149 -9.06 -25.15 -0.35
C ARG A 149 -9.77 -25.51 0.96
N ASP A 150 -9.47 -24.80 2.02
CA ASP A 150 -10.06 -25.07 3.33
C ASP A 150 -11.49 -24.51 3.43
N GLY A 151 -12.42 -25.37 3.84
CA GLY A 151 -13.85 -25.00 3.95
C GLY A 151 -14.15 -23.99 5.06
N VAL A 152 -13.32 -23.91 6.12
CA VAL A 152 -13.47 -22.93 7.20
C VAL A 152 -13.03 -21.55 6.73
N LEU A 153 -11.98 -21.49 5.91
CA LEU A 153 -11.44 -20.26 5.33
C LEU A 153 -12.22 -19.83 4.07
N ALA A 154 -13.23 -20.58 3.64
CA ALA A 154 -14.05 -20.18 2.50
C ALA A 154 -14.64 -18.78 2.70
N GLY A 155 -14.47 -17.91 1.69
CA GLY A 155 -14.87 -16.49 1.75
C GLY A 155 -13.94 -15.58 2.55
N THR A 156 -12.88 -16.11 3.20
CA THR A 156 -11.84 -15.30 3.85
C THR A 156 -10.85 -14.77 2.81
N LYS A 157 -10.42 -13.53 2.93
CA LYS A 157 -9.36 -12.98 2.07
C LYS A 157 -8.03 -13.61 2.44
N ILE A 158 -7.35 -14.19 1.45
CA ILE A 158 -5.99 -14.70 1.58
C ILE A 158 -5.10 -13.86 0.68
N LEU A 159 -4.20 -13.12 1.28
CA LEU A 159 -3.23 -12.26 0.56
C LEU A 159 -1.86 -12.93 0.62
N ALA A 160 -1.15 -12.97 -0.50
CA ALA A 160 0.20 -13.52 -0.57
C ALA A 160 0.95 -12.96 -1.79
N SER A 161 2.26 -13.14 -1.84
CA SER A 161 3.11 -12.65 -2.94
C SER A 161 2.90 -13.38 -4.27
N GLY A 162 2.28 -14.56 -4.27
CA GLY A 162 2.01 -15.31 -5.50
C GLY A 162 1.21 -16.58 -5.24
N MET A 163 0.50 -16.98 -6.27
CA MET A 163 -0.19 -18.27 -6.37
C MET A 163 -0.34 -18.57 -7.87
N ASP A 164 -0.15 -19.81 -8.29
CA ASP A 164 -0.49 -20.23 -9.64
C ASP A 164 -2.03 -20.35 -9.78
N THR A 165 -2.67 -19.22 -10.03
CA THR A 165 -4.12 -19.11 -10.11
C THR A 165 -4.68 -19.85 -11.32
N GLU A 166 -3.95 -19.89 -12.44
CA GLU A 166 -4.38 -20.62 -13.63
C GLU A 166 -4.48 -22.13 -13.34
N ARG A 167 -3.45 -22.70 -12.75
CA ARG A 167 -3.45 -24.10 -12.32
C ARG A 167 -4.48 -24.39 -11.22
N PHE A 168 -4.64 -23.45 -10.28
CA PHE A 168 -5.56 -23.62 -9.14
C PHE A 168 -7.02 -23.57 -9.59
N TYR A 169 -7.42 -22.56 -10.34
CA TYR A 169 -8.80 -22.39 -10.82
C TYR A 169 -9.06 -23.15 -12.14
N ARG A 170 -8.02 -23.68 -12.80
CA ARG A 170 -8.14 -24.42 -14.07
C ARG A 170 -8.87 -23.65 -15.15
N GLY A 171 -8.54 -22.37 -15.30
CA GLY A 171 -9.17 -21.47 -16.26
C GLY A 171 -10.61 -21.04 -15.91
N LYS A 172 -11.11 -21.36 -14.72
CA LYS A 172 -12.44 -20.90 -14.27
C LYS A 172 -12.30 -19.61 -13.47
N ILE A 173 -13.26 -18.72 -13.67
CA ILE A 173 -13.38 -17.51 -12.85
C ILE A 173 -14.13 -17.88 -11.57
N PRO A 174 -13.54 -17.65 -10.37
CA PRO A 174 -14.23 -17.94 -9.12
C PRO A 174 -15.39 -16.95 -8.90
N PRO A 175 -16.47 -17.34 -8.22
CA PRO A 175 -17.60 -16.45 -7.94
C PRO A 175 -17.20 -15.29 -7.01
N HIS A 176 -16.14 -15.48 -6.22
CA HIS A 176 -15.57 -14.47 -5.34
C HIS A 176 -14.06 -14.52 -5.43
N ARG A 177 -13.43 -13.37 -5.63
CA ARG A 177 -11.96 -13.22 -5.61
C ARG A 177 -11.48 -13.19 -4.15
N CYS A 178 -11.32 -14.36 -3.53
CA CYS A 178 -10.82 -14.46 -2.15
C CYS A 178 -9.29 -14.38 -2.07
N PHE A 179 -8.57 -14.82 -3.11
CA PHE A 179 -7.13 -14.61 -3.21
C PHE A 179 -6.81 -13.18 -3.67
N GLY A 180 -5.80 -12.59 -3.06
CA GLY A 180 -5.24 -11.30 -3.46
C GLY A 180 -3.71 -11.41 -3.56
N GLU A 181 -3.17 -11.06 -4.73
CA GLU A 181 -1.73 -11.00 -4.95
C GLU A 181 -1.16 -9.69 -4.40
N TYR A 182 -0.16 -9.78 -3.53
CA TYR A 182 0.69 -8.64 -3.19
C TYR A 182 1.62 -8.32 -4.35
N ASN A 183 1.42 -7.16 -4.98
CA ASN A 183 2.04 -6.81 -6.25
C ASN A 183 3.39 -6.10 -6.05
N LEU A 184 4.43 -6.86 -5.68
CA LEU A 184 5.79 -6.34 -5.54
C LEU A 184 6.28 -5.64 -6.81
N GLY A 185 5.90 -6.14 -7.98
CA GLY A 185 6.25 -5.52 -9.24
C GLY A 185 5.65 -4.12 -9.42
N PHE A 186 4.47 -3.85 -8.86
CA PHE A 186 3.91 -2.49 -8.83
C PHE A 186 4.82 -1.55 -8.05
N LEU A 187 5.20 -1.93 -6.84
CA LEU A 187 6.13 -1.14 -6.02
C LEU A 187 7.42 -0.81 -6.80
N GLN A 188 8.06 -1.82 -7.39
CA GLN A 188 9.34 -1.66 -8.07
C GLN A 188 9.22 -0.76 -9.31
N ASP A 189 8.26 -1.06 -10.18
CA ASP A 189 8.11 -0.36 -11.46
C ASP A 189 7.62 1.08 -11.26
N MET A 190 6.69 1.32 -10.32
CA MET A 190 6.19 2.67 -10.03
C MET A 190 7.25 3.54 -9.37
N ARG A 191 8.07 3.03 -8.44
CA ARG A 191 9.19 3.78 -7.86
C ARG A 191 10.23 4.16 -8.93
N ARG A 192 10.54 3.24 -9.85
CA ARG A 192 11.47 3.49 -10.95
C ARG A 192 10.94 4.55 -11.90
N PHE A 193 9.67 4.49 -12.24
CA PHE A 193 9.02 5.50 -13.09
C PHE A 193 8.95 6.86 -12.39
N LEU A 194 8.59 6.88 -11.11
CA LEU A 194 8.51 8.09 -10.27
C LEU A 194 9.86 8.84 -10.23
N LYS A 195 10.97 8.12 -10.14
CA LYS A 195 12.32 8.72 -10.16
C LYS A 195 12.89 8.95 -11.56
N SER A 196 12.10 8.72 -12.62
CA SER A 196 12.46 9.00 -14.01
C SER A 196 13.48 8.01 -14.61
N ASP A 197 13.47 6.73 -14.21
CA ASP A 197 14.27 5.69 -14.87
C ASP A 197 13.82 5.47 -16.32
N GLU A 198 14.75 4.97 -17.11
CA GLU A 198 14.51 4.60 -18.52
C GLU A 198 13.70 3.33 -18.64
N ASP A 199 13.03 3.16 -19.79
CA ASP A 199 12.31 1.93 -20.19
C ASP A 199 11.20 1.50 -19.24
N MET A 200 10.51 2.47 -18.58
CA MET A 200 9.48 2.14 -17.63
C MET A 200 8.05 2.20 -18.15
N VAL A 201 7.80 2.86 -19.29
CA VAL A 201 6.45 3.07 -19.81
C VAL A 201 5.70 1.76 -20.05
N PRO A 202 6.28 0.72 -20.71
CA PRO A 202 5.58 -0.55 -20.91
C PRO A 202 5.23 -1.27 -19.60
N ALA A 203 6.16 -1.26 -18.63
CA ALA A 203 5.93 -1.87 -17.32
C ALA A 203 4.80 -1.14 -16.57
N VAL A 204 4.79 0.19 -16.60
CA VAL A 204 3.76 1.01 -15.96
C VAL A 204 2.39 0.76 -16.60
N GLN A 205 2.28 0.73 -17.94
CA GLN A 205 1.03 0.37 -18.63
C GLN A 205 0.48 -0.98 -18.15
N TYR A 206 1.34 -1.97 -18.02
CA TYR A 206 0.95 -3.29 -17.51
C TYR A 206 0.46 -3.20 -16.06
N ARG A 207 1.18 -2.47 -15.18
CA ARG A 207 0.84 -2.41 -13.74
C ARG A 207 -0.45 -1.65 -13.45
N ILE A 208 -0.66 -0.50 -14.09
CA ILE A 208 -1.84 0.35 -13.78
C ILE A 208 -3.17 -0.27 -14.20
N ARG A 209 -3.17 -1.16 -15.20
CA ARG A 209 -4.38 -1.86 -15.67
C ARG A 209 -4.61 -3.23 -15.03
N ARG A 210 -3.62 -3.75 -14.28
CA ARG A 210 -3.67 -5.11 -13.78
C ARG A 210 -4.79 -5.30 -12.76
N ASN A 211 -5.79 -6.08 -13.15
CA ASN A 211 -6.92 -6.47 -12.31
C ASN A 211 -7.52 -7.78 -12.85
N PRO A 212 -6.85 -8.93 -12.63
CA PRO A 212 -7.27 -10.23 -13.16
C PRO A 212 -8.68 -10.62 -12.71
N ASP A 213 -9.39 -11.38 -13.54
CA ASP A 213 -10.76 -11.80 -13.25
C ASP A 213 -10.85 -12.87 -12.15
N ASP A 214 -9.77 -13.62 -11.93
CA ASP A 214 -9.70 -14.75 -11.00
C ASP A 214 -9.18 -14.40 -9.60
N HIS A 215 -8.45 -13.28 -9.44
CA HIS A 215 -7.94 -12.85 -8.14
C HIS A 215 -7.86 -11.32 -8.00
N GLY A 216 -7.75 -10.85 -6.75
CA GLY A 216 -7.47 -9.44 -6.46
C GLY A 216 -5.98 -9.13 -6.60
N VAL A 217 -5.66 -7.85 -6.76
CA VAL A 217 -4.28 -7.36 -6.76
C VAL A 217 -4.17 -6.23 -5.74
N VAL A 218 -3.20 -6.33 -4.83
CA VAL A 218 -2.91 -5.30 -3.83
C VAL A 218 -1.71 -4.50 -4.32
N ASN A 219 -1.95 -3.25 -4.68
CA ASN A 219 -0.94 -2.31 -5.17
C ASN A 219 -0.44 -1.41 -4.04
N TYR A 220 0.85 -1.27 -3.91
CA TYR A 220 1.48 -0.43 -2.89
C TYR A 220 2.77 0.20 -3.43
N ILE A 221 3.14 1.35 -2.87
CA ILE A 221 4.40 2.05 -3.18
C ILE A 221 5.41 1.79 -2.05
N THR A 222 4.94 1.67 -0.82
CA THR A 222 5.72 1.53 0.40
C THR A 222 5.06 0.53 1.34
N CYS A 223 5.86 -0.13 2.14
CA CYS A 223 5.44 -1.02 3.21
C CYS A 223 6.46 -0.94 4.37
N GLN A 224 6.28 -1.77 5.38
CA GLN A 224 7.21 -1.83 6.53
C GLN A 224 8.63 -2.26 6.13
N ASP A 225 8.75 -3.12 5.11
CA ASP A 225 10.04 -3.56 4.57
C ASP A 225 10.49 -2.58 3.48
N GLY A 226 11.26 -1.58 3.87
CA GLY A 226 11.77 -0.55 2.99
C GLY A 226 11.59 0.87 3.54
N PHE A 227 11.83 1.86 2.70
CA PHE A 227 11.63 3.27 3.05
C PHE A 227 10.15 3.62 3.18
N THR A 228 9.83 4.52 4.14
CA THR A 228 8.58 5.29 4.11
C THR A 228 8.52 6.13 2.84
N LEU A 229 7.35 6.63 2.48
CA LEU A 229 7.22 7.46 1.27
C LEU A 229 8.04 8.77 1.37
N ASN A 230 8.14 9.35 2.54
CA ASN A 230 8.99 10.52 2.76
C ASN A 230 10.47 10.17 2.63
N ASP A 231 10.91 9.03 3.16
CA ASP A 231 12.29 8.59 3.04
C ASP A 231 12.64 8.19 1.61
N LEU A 232 11.70 7.61 0.87
CA LEU A 232 11.84 7.27 -0.55
C LEU A 232 12.22 8.48 -1.41
N VAL A 233 11.74 9.68 -1.07
CA VAL A 233 12.03 10.94 -1.79
C VAL A 233 13.09 11.79 -1.08
N SER A 234 13.69 11.27 0.00
CA SER A 234 14.64 12.02 0.83
C SER A 234 16.01 11.34 0.99
N TYR A 235 16.10 10.04 0.71
CA TYR A 235 17.33 9.28 0.89
C TYR A 235 17.64 8.42 -0.34
N ASN A 236 18.89 8.41 -0.76
CA ASN A 236 19.40 7.47 -1.75
C ASN A 236 19.96 6.21 -1.09
N TYR A 237 20.46 6.34 0.12
CA TYR A 237 21.10 5.26 0.86
C TYR A 237 20.33 4.95 2.14
N LYS A 238 20.35 3.69 2.56
CA LYS A 238 19.79 3.29 3.86
C LYS A 238 20.68 3.75 5.00
N HIS A 239 20.05 4.06 6.13
CA HIS A 239 20.68 4.51 7.37
C HIS A 239 20.22 3.62 8.53
N ASN A 240 20.65 2.35 8.52
CA ASN A 240 20.27 1.34 9.51
C ASN A 240 21.30 1.17 10.63
N GLU A 241 22.24 2.11 10.78
CA GLU A 241 23.33 2.02 11.77
C GLU A 241 22.79 1.81 13.19
N ALA A 242 21.65 2.44 13.51
CA ALA A 242 20.98 2.29 14.80
C ALA A 242 20.48 0.86 15.09
N ASN A 243 20.32 0.03 14.05
CA ASN A 243 19.99 -1.38 14.20
C ASN A 243 21.21 -2.20 14.70
N GLY A 244 22.42 -1.64 14.63
CA GLY A 244 23.66 -2.25 15.11
C GLY A 244 24.09 -3.47 14.28
N GLU A 245 23.70 -3.56 13.01
CA GLU A 245 24.09 -4.59 12.05
C GLU A 245 25.04 -4.04 10.98
N ASN A 246 25.82 -3.00 11.32
CA ASN A 246 26.76 -2.35 10.44
C ASN A 246 26.14 -1.83 9.13
N ASN A 247 24.83 -1.50 9.16
CA ASN A 247 24.07 -1.09 7.98
C ASN A 247 24.01 -2.17 6.86
N GLU A 248 24.18 -3.45 7.21
CA GLU A 248 24.10 -4.57 6.27
C GLU A 248 22.66 -5.09 6.10
N ASP A 249 21.81 -4.91 7.11
CA ASP A 249 20.39 -5.30 7.14
C ASP A 249 19.51 -4.42 6.25
N GLY A 250 18.33 -4.94 5.90
CA GLY A 250 17.39 -4.28 5.00
C GLY A 250 17.82 -4.24 3.53
N SER A 251 16.92 -3.90 2.64
CA SER A 251 17.17 -3.89 1.21
C SER A 251 18.18 -2.81 0.79
N CYS A 252 19.07 -3.16 -0.13
CA CYS A 252 19.95 -2.20 -0.82
C CYS A 252 19.26 -1.57 -2.05
N TYR A 253 18.16 -2.12 -2.51
CA TYR A 253 17.44 -1.71 -3.72
C TYR A 253 16.14 -1.00 -3.37
N ASN A 254 16.24 0.27 -2.92
CA ASN A 254 15.05 1.03 -2.52
C ASN A 254 14.35 1.71 -3.71
N TYR A 255 15.02 1.84 -4.86
CA TYR A 255 14.53 2.60 -6.02
C TYR A 255 14.11 4.03 -5.63
N SER A 256 14.87 4.64 -4.72
CA SER A 256 14.62 5.96 -4.14
C SER A 256 15.36 7.07 -4.89
N TRP A 257 14.96 8.30 -4.63
CA TRP A 257 15.64 9.49 -5.11
C TRP A 257 15.54 10.61 -4.06
N ASN A 258 16.68 11.08 -3.54
CA ASN A 258 16.73 12.11 -2.49
C ASN A 258 16.39 13.53 -2.96
N CYS A 259 15.97 13.69 -4.24
CA CYS A 259 15.72 14.99 -4.87
C CYS A 259 16.95 15.94 -4.84
N GLY A 260 18.15 15.39 -4.81
CA GLY A 260 19.42 16.12 -4.86
C GLY A 260 20.05 16.45 -3.51
N VAL A 261 19.44 16.08 -2.39
CA VAL A 261 20.01 16.28 -1.04
C VAL A 261 19.63 15.10 -0.14
N GLU A 262 20.62 14.43 0.42
CA GLU A 262 20.40 13.32 1.34
C GLU A 262 19.83 13.81 2.68
N GLY A 263 18.75 13.18 3.13
CA GLY A 263 18.09 13.47 4.39
C GLY A 263 17.27 14.77 4.42
N PRO A 264 16.90 15.24 5.63
CA PRO A 264 15.97 16.36 5.79
C PRO A 264 16.56 17.69 5.30
N SER A 265 15.70 18.58 4.77
CA SER A 265 16.13 19.88 4.27
C SER A 265 15.17 21.00 4.67
N ARG A 266 15.75 22.21 4.89
CA ARG A 266 14.98 23.44 5.14
C ARG A 266 14.71 24.24 3.86
N LYS A 267 15.31 23.89 2.73
CA LYS A 267 15.13 24.58 1.44
C LYS A 267 13.71 24.37 0.94
N LEU A 268 12.96 25.46 0.74
CA LEU A 268 11.54 25.42 0.35
C LEU A 268 11.34 24.68 -0.97
N ALA A 269 12.09 25.01 -2.01
CA ALA A 269 11.97 24.37 -3.32
C ALA A 269 12.18 22.84 -3.27
N LEU A 270 13.13 22.36 -2.44
CA LEU A 270 13.37 20.95 -2.27
C LEU A 270 12.20 20.26 -1.54
N ARG A 271 11.66 20.90 -0.51
CA ARG A 271 10.48 20.38 0.21
C ARG A 271 9.26 20.30 -0.70
N GLN A 272 9.02 21.31 -1.52
CA GLN A 272 7.96 21.33 -2.50
C GLN A 272 8.14 20.22 -3.54
N MET A 273 9.35 20.00 -4.04
CA MET A 273 9.66 18.91 -4.96
C MET A 273 9.37 17.54 -4.32
N ARG A 274 9.79 17.31 -3.09
CA ARG A 274 9.51 16.06 -2.36
C ARG A 274 8.00 15.86 -2.12
N GLU A 275 7.27 16.91 -1.75
CA GLU A 275 5.82 16.84 -1.59
C GLU A 275 5.13 16.52 -2.93
N ARG A 276 5.56 17.13 -4.04
CA ARG A 276 5.08 16.80 -5.39
C ARG A 276 5.32 15.32 -5.72
N GLN A 277 6.50 14.77 -5.43
CA GLN A 277 6.81 13.37 -5.65
C GLN A 277 5.93 12.43 -4.80
N MET A 278 5.70 12.75 -3.52
CA MET A 278 4.80 11.98 -2.67
C MET A 278 3.35 12.01 -3.19
N ARG A 279 2.85 13.17 -3.61
CA ARG A 279 1.51 13.28 -4.24
C ARG A 279 1.42 12.46 -5.52
N ALA A 280 2.45 12.50 -6.37
CA ALA A 280 2.49 11.71 -7.59
C ALA A 280 2.47 10.20 -7.30
N ALA A 281 3.20 9.74 -6.28
CA ALA A 281 3.16 8.34 -5.84
C ALA A 281 1.75 7.91 -5.38
N PHE A 282 1.07 8.74 -4.58
CA PHE A 282 -0.32 8.49 -4.19
C PHE A 282 -1.27 8.48 -5.38
N ALA A 283 -1.13 9.43 -6.31
CA ALA A 283 -1.93 9.47 -7.53
C ALA A 283 -1.74 8.21 -8.38
N MET A 284 -0.49 7.78 -8.59
CA MET A 284 -0.20 6.54 -9.33
C MET A 284 -0.88 5.32 -8.69
N MET A 285 -0.82 5.19 -7.37
CA MET A 285 -1.43 4.07 -6.65
C MET A 285 -2.96 4.13 -6.66
N LEU A 286 -3.53 5.29 -6.36
CA LEU A 286 -4.98 5.46 -6.20
C LEU A 286 -5.74 5.51 -7.53
N LEU A 287 -5.10 5.90 -8.63
CA LEU A 287 -5.71 5.95 -9.96
C LEU A 287 -5.46 4.70 -10.80
N SER A 288 -4.73 3.71 -10.27
CA SER A 288 -4.54 2.39 -10.90
C SER A 288 -5.69 1.44 -10.56
N GLN A 289 -5.92 0.44 -11.41
CA GLN A 289 -6.81 -0.67 -11.09
C GLN A 289 -6.27 -1.49 -9.90
N GLY A 290 -7.07 -2.40 -9.35
CA GLY A 290 -6.70 -3.20 -8.18
C GLY A 290 -7.01 -2.52 -6.85
N THR A 291 -6.50 -3.04 -5.75
CA THR A 291 -6.72 -2.56 -4.38
C THR A 291 -5.50 -1.77 -3.90
N PRO A 292 -5.61 -0.47 -3.64
CA PRO A 292 -4.50 0.30 -3.10
C PRO A 292 -4.28 -0.02 -1.62
N MET A 293 -3.02 -0.22 -1.22
CA MET A 293 -2.58 -0.35 0.17
C MET A 293 -1.67 0.83 0.53
N LEU A 294 -2.08 1.60 1.53
CA LEU A 294 -1.37 2.74 2.05
C LEU A 294 -0.60 2.31 3.31
N TYR A 295 0.70 2.53 3.33
CA TYR A 295 1.51 2.32 4.53
C TYR A 295 1.24 3.43 5.55
N GLY A 296 0.81 3.03 6.75
CA GLY A 296 0.33 3.98 7.75
C GLY A 296 1.39 5.00 8.17
N GLY A 297 1.07 6.28 8.03
CA GLY A 297 1.97 7.41 8.29
C GLY A 297 2.47 8.10 7.02
N ASP A 298 2.43 7.45 5.87
CA ASP A 298 2.87 8.06 4.61
C ASP A 298 1.97 9.25 4.23
N GLU A 299 0.68 9.17 4.56
CA GLU A 299 -0.30 10.23 4.32
C GLU A 299 -0.01 11.54 5.08
N ILE A 300 0.82 11.46 6.11
CA ILE A 300 1.30 12.62 6.87
C ILE A 300 2.80 12.87 6.67
N GLY A 301 3.44 12.14 5.75
CA GLY A 301 4.87 12.30 5.45
C GLY A 301 5.78 11.86 6.59
N ASN A 302 5.43 10.77 7.29
CA ASN A 302 6.27 10.18 8.33
C ASN A 302 7.63 9.76 7.77
N SER A 303 8.68 9.89 8.56
CA SER A 303 10.05 9.47 8.23
C SER A 303 10.56 8.53 9.31
N GLN A 304 11.37 7.58 8.91
CA GLN A 304 12.19 6.72 9.77
C GLN A 304 13.67 7.12 9.71
N ASP A 305 13.95 8.39 9.31
CA ASP A 305 15.29 8.96 9.19
C ASP A 305 16.21 8.14 8.27
N GLY A 306 15.65 7.54 7.20
CA GLY A 306 16.35 6.69 6.25
C GLY A 306 16.63 5.27 6.75
N ASN A 307 16.09 4.85 7.89
CA ASN A 307 16.11 3.47 8.30
C ASN A 307 15.02 2.70 7.54
N ASN A 308 15.43 1.75 6.68
CA ASN A 308 14.53 0.96 5.86
C ASN A 308 14.20 -0.43 6.44
N ASN A 309 14.59 -0.68 7.69
CA ASN A 309 14.39 -1.95 8.39
C ASN A 309 14.25 -1.74 9.90
N ALA A 310 13.28 -0.93 10.30
CA ALA A 310 13.11 -0.48 11.69
C ALA A 310 12.57 -1.56 12.67
N TYR A 311 12.80 -2.85 12.37
CA TYR A 311 12.24 -3.99 13.12
C TYR A 311 12.57 -3.99 14.62
N CYS A 312 13.71 -3.44 15.01
CA CYS A 312 14.19 -3.39 16.39
C CYS A 312 14.12 -1.98 17.02
N GLN A 313 13.39 -1.04 16.40
CA GLN A 313 13.33 0.35 16.81
C GLN A 313 12.02 0.69 17.53
N ASP A 314 11.90 0.34 18.83
CA ASP A 314 10.78 0.83 19.67
C ASP A 314 11.09 2.23 20.25
N ASN A 315 11.38 3.16 19.35
CA ASN A 315 11.75 4.54 19.63
C ASN A 315 11.20 5.47 18.52
N PRO A 316 11.47 6.79 18.56
CA PRO A 316 10.95 7.73 17.56
C PRO A 316 11.25 7.38 16.10
N THR A 317 12.33 6.65 15.79
CA THR A 317 12.62 6.17 14.43
C THR A 317 11.57 5.19 13.94
N GLY A 318 11.16 4.21 14.76
CA GLY A 318 10.15 3.22 14.42
C GLY A 318 8.69 3.67 14.68
N TRP A 319 8.50 4.81 15.33
CA TRP A 319 7.15 5.30 15.66
C TRP A 319 6.67 6.34 14.66
N ILE A 320 5.35 6.37 14.40
CA ILE A 320 4.76 7.44 13.60
C ILE A 320 4.78 8.75 14.38
N ASN A 321 5.39 9.78 13.78
CA ASN A 321 5.42 11.13 14.32
C ASN A 321 4.14 11.90 13.95
N TRP A 322 3.12 11.80 14.77
CA TRP A 322 1.82 12.47 14.54
C TRP A 322 1.89 14.00 14.51
N LYS A 323 3.00 14.62 14.88
CA LYS A 323 3.19 16.07 14.72
C LYS A 323 3.31 16.47 13.25
N GLU A 324 3.75 15.56 12.39
CA GLU A 324 3.87 15.78 10.95
C GLU A 324 2.51 16.00 10.28
N MET A 325 1.41 15.47 10.85
CA MET A 325 0.05 15.75 10.36
C MET A 325 -0.23 17.25 10.21
N LYS A 326 0.21 18.08 11.16
CA LYS A 326 0.04 19.53 11.08
C LYS A 326 1.01 20.17 10.08
N ARG A 327 2.22 19.66 9.99
CA ARG A 327 3.25 20.18 9.12
C ARG A 327 2.96 19.90 7.65
N ASN A 328 2.45 18.69 7.37
CA ASN A 328 2.12 18.18 6.04
C ASN A 328 0.60 18.12 5.81
N ALA A 329 -0.14 19.12 6.35
CA ALA A 329 -1.59 19.15 6.24
C ALA A 329 -2.08 19.16 4.78
N SER A 330 -1.32 19.78 3.89
CA SER A 330 -1.60 19.83 2.45
C SER A 330 -1.49 18.44 1.80
N LEU A 331 -0.46 17.66 2.14
CA LEU A 331 -0.32 16.28 1.69
C LEU A 331 -1.49 15.41 2.19
N LEU A 332 -1.83 15.51 3.48
CA LEU A 332 -2.95 14.78 4.06
C LEU A 332 -4.28 15.14 3.36
N ALA A 333 -4.51 16.42 3.09
CA ALA A 333 -5.69 16.88 2.37
C ALA A 333 -5.76 16.31 0.95
N PHE A 334 -4.62 16.30 0.23
CA PHE A 334 -4.49 15.67 -1.07
C PHE A 334 -4.87 14.18 -1.03
N VAL A 335 -4.30 13.41 -0.10
CA VAL A 335 -4.56 11.96 0.02
C VAL A 335 -6.04 11.69 0.31
N LYS A 336 -6.67 12.45 1.23
CA LYS A 336 -8.11 12.33 1.51
C LYS A 336 -8.97 12.57 0.26
N LYS A 337 -8.66 13.65 -0.49
CA LYS A 337 -9.37 13.99 -1.72
C LYS A 337 -9.16 12.92 -2.81
N ALA A 338 -7.94 12.40 -2.95
CA ALA A 338 -7.63 11.34 -3.92
C ALA A 338 -8.35 10.01 -3.59
N ILE A 339 -8.43 9.63 -2.32
CA ILE A 339 -9.22 8.47 -1.88
C ILE A 339 -10.72 8.70 -2.16
N ALA A 340 -11.23 9.89 -1.86
CA ALA A 340 -12.63 10.25 -2.12
C ALA A 340 -12.93 10.23 -3.62
N PHE A 341 -12.04 10.77 -4.45
CA PHE A 341 -12.14 10.74 -5.91
C PHE A 341 -12.21 9.30 -6.43
N ARG A 342 -11.28 8.43 -6.01
CA ARG A 342 -11.32 7.01 -6.39
C ARG A 342 -12.65 6.34 -6.03
N LYS A 343 -13.20 6.62 -4.84
CA LYS A 343 -14.48 6.07 -4.40
C LYS A 343 -15.66 6.57 -5.21
N ALA A 344 -15.60 7.82 -5.64
CA ALA A 344 -16.66 8.44 -6.44
C ALA A 344 -16.67 7.95 -7.90
N HIS A 345 -15.57 7.36 -8.37
CA HIS A 345 -15.41 6.93 -9.76
C HIS A 345 -15.20 5.42 -9.88
N PRO A 346 -16.28 4.62 -10.07
CA PRO A 346 -16.22 3.16 -10.21
C PRO A 346 -15.33 2.67 -11.34
N VAL A 347 -15.12 3.46 -12.38
CA VAL A 347 -14.21 3.12 -13.50
C VAL A 347 -12.76 2.93 -13.05
N LEU A 348 -12.35 3.51 -11.91
CA LEU A 348 -11.02 3.35 -11.32
C LEU A 348 -10.84 2.01 -10.55
N HIS A 349 -11.93 1.30 -10.26
CA HIS A 349 -11.89 0.06 -9.46
C HIS A 349 -12.90 -0.96 -9.96
N THR A 350 -12.88 -1.24 -11.26
CA THR A 350 -13.77 -2.21 -11.89
C THR A 350 -13.57 -3.62 -11.32
N GLY A 351 -14.61 -4.43 -11.39
CA GLY A 351 -14.55 -5.84 -10.99
C GLY A 351 -13.86 -6.76 -12.01
N ASN A 352 -13.57 -6.28 -13.23
CA ASN A 352 -13.08 -7.06 -14.36
C ASN A 352 -11.76 -6.52 -14.89
N SER A 353 -11.03 -7.40 -15.61
CA SER A 353 -9.84 -7.00 -16.37
C SER A 353 -10.17 -5.97 -17.44
N MET A 354 -9.29 -4.98 -17.60
CA MET A 354 -9.32 -4.05 -18.74
C MET A 354 -8.85 -4.74 -20.01
N LYS A 355 -9.58 -4.56 -21.12
CA LYS A 355 -9.37 -5.27 -22.38
C LYS A 355 -8.69 -4.43 -23.44
N GLU A 356 -8.55 -3.12 -23.22
CA GLU A 356 -8.04 -2.15 -24.20
C GLU A 356 -8.79 -2.23 -25.56
N ALA A 357 -10.09 -2.48 -25.50
CA ALA A 357 -10.93 -2.70 -26.67
C ALA A 357 -12.34 -2.12 -26.48
N ASP A 358 -12.94 -1.70 -27.59
CA ASP A 358 -14.35 -1.30 -27.61
C ASP A 358 -15.26 -2.52 -27.79
N TYR A 359 -15.40 -3.34 -26.75
CA TYR A 359 -16.22 -4.55 -26.78
C TYR A 359 -17.73 -4.32 -26.52
N LEU A 360 -18.10 -3.10 -26.15
CA LEU A 360 -19.50 -2.71 -25.99
C LEU A 360 -20.02 -1.83 -27.12
N GLY A 361 -19.19 -1.50 -28.14
CA GLY A 361 -19.58 -0.66 -29.28
C GLY A 361 -19.89 0.79 -28.86
N LYS A 362 -19.13 1.34 -27.91
CA LYS A 362 -19.32 2.70 -27.37
C LYS A 362 -18.52 3.78 -28.13
N GLY A 363 -17.72 3.38 -29.12
CA GLY A 363 -16.84 4.25 -29.87
C GLY A 363 -15.48 4.51 -29.19
N PHE A 364 -15.28 3.99 -27.99
CA PHE A 364 -14.05 4.11 -27.20
C PHE A 364 -13.71 2.78 -26.52
N PRO A 365 -12.42 2.42 -26.43
CA PRO A 365 -12.01 1.27 -25.60
C PRO A 365 -12.22 1.59 -24.11
N ASP A 366 -12.36 0.53 -23.29
CA ASP A 366 -12.48 0.65 -21.85
C ASP A 366 -11.25 1.34 -21.21
N LEU A 367 -10.08 1.11 -21.79
CA LEU A 367 -8.80 1.71 -21.44
C LEU A 367 -8.02 2.03 -22.71
N SER A 368 -7.35 3.17 -22.75
CA SER A 368 -6.41 3.53 -23.80
C SER A 368 -5.21 4.29 -23.29
N PHE A 369 -4.10 4.21 -24.03
CA PHE A 369 -2.86 4.88 -23.68
C PHE A 369 -2.49 5.95 -24.72
N HIS A 370 -1.89 7.04 -24.24
CA HIS A 370 -1.62 8.25 -25.00
C HIS A 370 -0.23 8.80 -24.64
N GLY A 371 0.24 9.72 -25.46
CA GLY A 371 1.48 10.45 -25.26
C GLY A 371 1.36 11.87 -25.81
N GLU A 372 2.36 12.34 -26.54
CA GLU A 372 2.30 13.61 -27.30
C GLU A 372 1.24 13.58 -28.41
N ARG A 373 0.80 12.38 -28.78
CA ARG A 373 -0.30 12.13 -29.71
C ARG A 373 -1.39 11.32 -29.02
N ALA A 374 -2.64 11.72 -29.21
CA ALA A 374 -3.78 10.92 -28.77
C ALA A 374 -3.75 9.52 -29.43
N TRP A 375 -4.13 8.49 -28.68
CA TRP A 375 -4.17 7.08 -29.13
C TRP A 375 -2.81 6.46 -29.43
N PHE A 376 -1.73 7.12 -29.05
CA PHE A 376 -0.38 6.63 -29.26
C PHE A 376 0.49 6.93 -28.03
N SER A 377 0.94 5.88 -27.35
CA SER A 377 1.94 5.99 -26.30
C SER A 377 3.34 5.78 -26.86
N ASN A 378 4.27 6.64 -26.47
CA ASN A 378 5.66 6.46 -26.86
C ASN A 378 6.33 5.42 -25.96
N LEU A 379 6.72 4.27 -26.54
CA LEU A 379 7.37 3.16 -25.85
C LEU A 379 8.90 3.16 -25.96
N GLU A 380 9.48 4.24 -26.50
CA GLU A 380 10.93 4.36 -26.52
C GLU A 380 11.50 4.37 -25.10
N ASN A 381 12.68 3.81 -24.93
CA ASN A 381 13.35 3.71 -23.62
C ASN A 381 13.59 5.06 -22.94
N THR A 382 13.68 6.14 -23.71
CA THR A 382 13.84 7.51 -23.21
C THR A 382 12.53 8.16 -22.77
N SER A 383 11.38 7.54 -23.08
CA SER A 383 10.08 8.09 -22.70
C SER A 383 9.84 7.98 -21.18
N ARG A 384 9.41 9.09 -20.58
CA ARG A 384 9.07 9.19 -19.15
C ARG A 384 7.69 9.81 -18.96
N MET A 385 6.86 9.67 -19.99
CA MET A 385 5.54 10.26 -20.06
C MET A 385 4.52 9.23 -20.50
N LEU A 386 3.37 9.22 -19.85
CA LEU A 386 2.27 8.33 -20.18
C LEU A 386 0.94 9.02 -19.91
N GLY A 387 0.06 9.05 -20.90
CA GLY A 387 -1.36 9.33 -20.75
C GLY A 387 -2.17 8.05 -20.67
N MET A 388 -3.15 8.00 -19.80
CA MET A 388 -4.11 6.92 -19.66
C MET A 388 -5.51 7.50 -19.68
N MET A 389 -6.41 6.95 -20.51
CA MET A 389 -7.84 7.29 -20.49
C MET A 389 -8.67 6.07 -20.15
N LEU A 390 -9.54 6.22 -19.19
CA LEU A 390 -10.57 5.26 -18.80
C LEU A 390 -11.92 5.76 -19.30
N CYS A 391 -12.65 4.89 -19.99
CA CYS A 391 -13.98 5.21 -20.50
C CYS A 391 -15.07 4.85 -19.49
N GLY A 392 -15.75 5.84 -18.93
CA GLY A 392 -16.79 5.65 -17.92
C GLY A 392 -17.98 4.81 -18.35
N GLU A 393 -18.21 4.66 -19.67
CA GLU A 393 -19.26 3.79 -20.22
C GLU A 393 -19.10 2.31 -19.83
N TYR A 394 -17.88 1.89 -19.44
CA TYR A 394 -17.56 0.52 -19.01
C TYR A 394 -17.66 0.33 -17.50
N SER A 395 -17.92 1.39 -16.75
CA SER A 395 -18.13 1.29 -15.29
C SER A 395 -19.46 0.59 -14.96
N PRO A 396 -19.58 -0.02 -13.76
CA PRO A 396 -20.88 -0.35 -13.22
C PRO A 396 -21.78 0.89 -13.17
N GLU A 397 -23.09 0.68 -13.38
CA GLU A 397 -24.05 1.78 -13.19
C GLU A 397 -24.29 2.01 -11.71
N GLU A 398 -24.15 3.25 -11.28
CA GLU A 398 -24.56 3.70 -9.96
C GLU A 398 -25.71 4.71 -10.09
N ASN A 399 -26.84 4.43 -9.45
CA ASN A 399 -28.04 5.28 -9.53
C ASN A 399 -28.53 5.56 -10.97
N GLY A 400 -28.33 4.60 -11.89
CA GLY A 400 -28.74 4.71 -13.28
C GLY A 400 -27.86 5.61 -14.14
N LYS A 401 -26.65 5.94 -13.66
CA LYS A 401 -25.66 6.72 -14.40
C LYS A 401 -24.38 5.93 -14.60
N LYS A 402 -23.76 6.14 -15.73
CA LYS A 402 -22.37 5.74 -16.00
C LYS A 402 -21.40 6.76 -15.40
N ASP A 403 -20.17 6.33 -15.25
CA ASP A 403 -19.10 7.19 -14.76
C ASP A 403 -18.59 8.17 -15.83
N ASP A 404 -17.79 9.12 -15.42
CA ASP A 404 -17.10 10.05 -16.30
C ASP A 404 -15.95 9.37 -17.08
N PHE A 405 -15.54 9.98 -18.19
CA PHE A 405 -14.24 9.69 -18.80
C PHE A 405 -13.15 10.29 -17.92
N ILE A 406 -12.15 9.49 -17.56
CA ILE A 406 -11.04 9.94 -16.72
C ILE A 406 -9.75 9.84 -17.52
N TYR A 407 -9.06 10.98 -17.68
CA TYR A 407 -7.73 11.02 -18.25
C TYR A 407 -6.70 11.31 -17.16
N VAL A 408 -5.65 10.50 -17.10
CA VAL A 408 -4.53 10.67 -16.17
C VAL A 408 -3.25 10.86 -16.97
N GLY A 409 -2.62 12.01 -16.81
CA GLY A 409 -1.33 12.31 -17.44
C GLY A 409 -0.19 12.20 -16.44
N TYR A 410 0.79 11.34 -16.72
CA TYR A 410 2.03 11.20 -15.97
C TYR A 410 3.18 11.81 -16.77
N ASN A 411 3.86 12.81 -16.22
CA ASN A 411 5.09 13.34 -16.78
C ASN A 411 6.17 13.35 -15.69
N PHE A 412 7.10 12.39 -15.80
CA PHE A 412 8.28 12.31 -14.94
C PHE A 412 9.56 12.74 -15.66
N HIS A 413 9.41 13.40 -16.82
CA HIS A 413 10.52 14.06 -17.48
C HIS A 413 10.92 15.31 -16.69
N TRP A 414 12.20 15.70 -16.75
CA TRP A 414 12.71 16.92 -16.08
C TRP A 414 12.30 18.22 -16.79
N GLU A 415 11.69 18.12 -17.99
CA GLU A 415 11.14 19.24 -18.75
C GLU A 415 9.64 19.12 -18.91
N PRO A 416 8.93 20.25 -19.03
CA PRO A 416 7.53 20.24 -19.44
C PRO A 416 7.34 19.53 -20.78
N ARG A 417 6.31 18.70 -20.87
CA ARG A 417 5.93 17.98 -22.10
C ARG A 417 4.45 18.21 -22.38
N ASN A 418 4.12 18.35 -23.66
CA ASN A 418 2.73 18.39 -24.09
C ASN A 418 2.16 16.97 -24.14
N MET A 419 0.95 16.82 -23.62
CA MET A 419 0.19 15.57 -23.70
C MET A 419 -1.10 15.82 -24.47
N ALA A 420 -1.38 14.96 -25.45
CA ALA A 420 -2.59 15.08 -26.23
C ALA A 420 -3.78 14.48 -25.49
N LEU A 421 -4.85 15.24 -25.37
CA LEU A 421 -6.14 14.75 -24.89
C LEU A 421 -6.93 14.17 -26.07
N PRO A 422 -7.53 12.97 -25.93
CA PRO A 422 -8.45 12.42 -26.93
C PRO A 422 -9.70 13.28 -27.06
N ASN A 423 -10.27 13.30 -28.28
CA ASN A 423 -11.59 13.90 -28.47
C ASN A 423 -12.64 13.13 -27.67
N LEU A 424 -13.52 13.84 -27.01
CA LEU A 424 -14.64 13.27 -26.29
C LEU A 424 -15.90 13.20 -27.19
N PRO A 425 -16.93 12.44 -26.77
CA PRO A 425 -18.26 12.51 -27.38
C PRO A 425 -18.80 13.93 -27.42
N GLU A 426 -19.70 14.20 -28.39
CA GLU A 426 -20.32 15.52 -28.55
C GLU A 426 -20.99 16.00 -27.25
N GLY A 427 -20.74 17.25 -26.88
CA GLY A 427 -21.27 17.86 -25.66
C GLY A 427 -20.45 17.64 -24.39
N MET A 428 -19.42 16.78 -24.42
CA MET A 428 -18.49 16.60 -23.29
C MET A 428 -17.26 17.51 -23.42
N LYS A 429 -16.66 17.85 -22.28
CA LYS A 429 -15.42 18.63 -22.19
C LYS A 429 -14.52 18.09 -21.12
N TRP A 430 -13.22 18.19 -21.35
CA TRP A 430 -12.22 17.90 -20.32
C TRP A 430 -12.23 18.99 -19.24
N LYS A 431 -12.12 18.55 -17.99
CA LYS A 431 -11.99 19.42 -16.82
C LYS A 431 -10.80 18.93 -16.00
N LYS A 432 -9.89 19.84 -15.67
CA LYS A 432 -8.77 19.53 -14.78
C LYS A 432 -9.27 19.41 -13.35
N VAL A 433 -9.09 18.27 -12.73
CA VAL A 433 -9.57 17.97 -11.36
C VAL A 433 -8.40 17.85 -10.39
N MET A 434 -7.27 17.31 -10.85
CA MET A 434 -6.12 17.03 -9.99
C MET A 434 -4.83 17.51 -10.66
N ASP A 435 -3.94 18.08 -9.86
CA ASP A 435 -2.56 18.39 -10.24
C ASP A 435 -1.63 18.24 -9.05
N THR A 436 -0.64 17.37 -9.18
CA THR A 436 0.31 17.09 -8.09
C THR A 436 1.32 18.21 -7.86
N GLU A 437 1.48 19.13 -8.81
CA GLU A 437 2.37 20.29 -8.70
C GLU A 437 1.72 21.47 -8.00
N ASP A 438 0.41 21.65 -8.15
CA ASP A 438 -0.28 22.79 -7.56
C ASP A 438 -0.49 22.61 -6.05
N LEU A 439 0.32 23.33 -5.29
CA LEU A 439 0.26 23.33 -3.82
C LEU A 439 -0.78 24.35 -3.27
N SER A 440 -1.32 25.23 -4.11
CA SER A 440 -2.23 26.30 -3.67
C SER A 440 -3.62 25.79 -3.29
N CYS A 441 -4.09 24.72 -3.94
CA CYS A 441 -5.41 24.11 -3.73
C CYS A 441 -5.34 22.66 -3.22
N ASP A 442 -4.25 22.28 -2.54
CA ASP A 442 -3.96 20.90 -2.11
C ASP A 442 -3.94 19.91 -3.28
N GLY A 443 -3.67 20.38 -4.50
CA GLY A 443 -3.61 19.56 -5.72
C GLY A 443 -4.97 19.15 -6.28
N PHE A 444 -6.09 19.70 -5.81
CA PHE A 444 -7.44 19.44 -6.31
C PHE A 444 -8.20 20.72 -6.59
N TYR A 445 -8.77 20.83 -7.79
CA TYR A 445 -9.63 21.92 -8.20
C TYR A 445 -11.09 21.65 -7.81
N GLY A 446 -11.84 22.70 -7.55
CA GLY A 446 -13.28 22.64 -7.29
C GLY A 446 -14.12 22.42 -8.56
N GLU A 447 -15.45 22.64 -8.45
CA GLU A 447 -16.38 22.51 -9.58
C GLU A 447 -16.04 23.40 -10.78
N GLU A 448 -15.37 24.54 -10.54
CA GLU A 448 -14.91 25.50 -11.56
C GLU A 448 -13.48 25.22 -12.06
N GLY A 449 -12.98 23.99 -11.91
CA GLY A 449 -11.62 23.62 -12.32
C GLY A 449 -11.30 24.07 -13.76
N GLU A 450 -10.01 24.35 -14.02
CA GLU A 450 -9.53 24.83 -15.31
C GLU A 450 -9.96 23.89 -16.43
N ILE A 451 -10.54 24.43 -17.49
CA ILE A 451 -10.94 23.67 -18.69
C ILE A 451 -9.72 23.61 -19.60
N CYS A 452 -9.26 22.42 -19.90
CA CYS A 452 -8.17 22.18 -20.84
C CYS A 452 -8.66 22.26 -22.28
#